data_9227af6a58a209113bba9979d35a0292
#
_entry.id   9227af6a58a209113bba9979d35a0292
#
_cell.length_a   1.000
_cell.length_b   1.000
_cell.length_c   1.000
_cell.angle_alpha   90.00
_cell.angle_beta   90.00
_cell.angle_gamma   90.00
#
_symmetry.space_group_name_H-M   'P 1'
#
loop_
_entity.id
_entity.type
_entity.pdbx_description
1 polymer ?
#
loop_
_entity_poly.entity_id
_entity_poly.type
_entity_poly.pdbx_seq_one_letter_code
_entity_poly.pdbx_strand_id
1 'polypeptide(L)'
;MRRTIAALVTLTIATQALAGCAAESPTSVAIASHDSFVISDDLKAAFESASGLTIEGSSKLGDAGELTNKLVLTKDSPVADVVFGIDNTFAGVAIKNGIIDGELVPIDYADVCFNYDKTWFATKGVTPPTSWRELTEKKYAGLTVVENPTTSSTGLSFLFATIGALGESGWQSWWSSMRDNGIKVAAGWEDAYYIDFTAGGGKGNYPIVLSYSSSPAFTVDEATGETTTASINNECFRQIEYAGVLKNAKNPAGARKLIEFMLAKDFQAALPDAMYVYPVDNSVALPENWAKFAPASASFVDVSKLDFDAKRSDWQNEWRDIMQNK
;
A
#
# COMPACT_ATOMS: atom_id res chain seq x y z
N MET A 1 56.39 69.60 46.08
CA MET A 1 55.93 69.40 44.73
C MET A 1 55.74 67.90 44.50
N ARG A 2 54.52 67.40 44.64
CA ARG A 2 54.18 65.98 44.37
C ARG A 2 53.14 65.97 43.25
N ARG A 3 53.50 65.40 42.10
CA ARG A 3 52.63 65.20 40.94
C ARG A 3 51.95 63.88 41.10
N THR A 4 50.61 63.89 41.20
CA THR A 4 49.73 62.71 41.16
C THR A 4 49.41 62.45 39.68
N ILE A 5 49.73 61.24 39.22
CA ILE A 5 49.36 60.75 37.91
C ILE A 5 48.08 59.94 38.10
N ALA A 6 46.97 60.38 37.48
CA ALA A 6 45.70 59.65 37.42
C ALA A 6 45.81 58.70 36.24
N ALA A 7 45.68 57.40 36.51
CA ALA A 7 45.54 56.34 35.49
C ALA A 7 44.07 56.15 35.12
N LEU A 8 43.71 56.41 33.87
CA LEU A 8 42.41 56.11 33.28
C LEU A 8 42.39 54.61 32.90
N VAL A 9 41.57 53.83 33.55
CA VAL A 9 41.30 52.42 33.17
C VAL A 9 40.08 52.44 32.22
N THR A 10 40.34 52.17 30.93
CA THR A 10 39.31 52.00 29.92
C THR A 10 38.82 50.56 29.98
N LEU A 11 37.56 50.37 30.44
CA LEU A 11 36.86 49.08 30.48
C LEU A 11 36.27 48.79 29.10
N THR A 12 36.91 47.94 28.33
CA THR A 12 36.42 47.44 27.03
C THR A 12 35.40 46.31 27.30
N ILE A 13 34.13 46.60 27.12
CA ILE A 13 33.06 45.59 27.16
C ILE A 13 33.09 44.82 25.82
N ALA A 14 33.61 43.59 25.84
CA ALA A 14 33.53 42.68 24.71
C ALA A 14 32.12 42.11 24.67
N THR A 15 31.28 42.63 23.78
CA THR A 15 29.99 41.98 23.39
C THR A 15 30.30 40.73 22.59
N GLN A 16 30.26 39.57 23.25
CA GLN A 16 30.22 38.29 22.55
C GLN A 16 28.87 38.17 21.86
N ALA A 17 28.85 38.36 20.54
CA ALA A 17 27.70 37.94 19.72
C ALA A 17 27.60 36.43 19.80
N LEU A 18 26.58 35.93 20.51
CA LEU A 18 26.10 34.57 20.40
C LEU A 18 25.53 34.39 18.96
N ALA A 19 26.42 34.02 18.03
CA ALA A 19 25.96 33.44 16.79
C ALA A 19 25.35 32.08 17.13
N GLY A 20 24.05 32.09 17.43
CA GLY A 20 23.26 30.86 17.48
C GLY A 20 23.38 30.19 16.12
N CYS A 21 23.93 28.97 16.08
CA CYS A 21 23.80 28.09 14.93
C CYS A 21 22.28 27.86 14.76
N ALA A 22 21.64 28.67 13.94
CA ALA A 22 20.35 28.31 13.41
C ALA A 22 20.61 27.04 12.58
N ALA A 23 20.13 25.90 13.04
CA ALA A 23 20.12 24.68 12.23
C ALA A 23 19.43 25.05 10.90
N GLU A 24 20.09 24.82 9.79
CA GLU A 24 19.47 25.04 8.47
C GLU A 24 18.19 24.22 8.42
N SER A 25 17.10 24.86 8.01
CA SER A 25 15.84 24.16 7.81
C SER A 25 16.02 23.08 6.74
N PRO A 26 15.51 21.85 6.93
CA PRO A 26 15.61 20.82 5.92
C PRO A 26 15.04 21.31 4.58
N THR A 27 15.75 21.03 3.48
CA THR A 27 15.35 21.40 2.11
C THR A 27 14.65 20.26 1.38
N SER A 28 14.52 19.09 2.01
CA SER A 28 13.95 17.89 1.44
C SER A 28 13.11 17.11 2.45
N VAL A 29 12.28 16.21 1.93
CA VAL A 29 11.53 15.21 2.69
C VAL A 29 11.74 13.84 2.07
N ALA A 30 12.09 12.85 2.90
CA ALA A 30 12.28 11.47 2.48
C ALA A 30 11.00 10.65 2.68
N ILE A 31 10.63 9.83 1.67
CA ILE A 31 9.47 8.94 1.72
C ILE A 31 9.90 7.48 1.67
N ALA A 32 9.33 6.65 2.56
CA ALA A 32 9.34 5.20 2.48
C ALA A 32 7.97 4.71 1.98
N SER A 33 7.97 3.78 1.04
CA SER A 33 6.72 3.29 0.44
C SER A 33 6.80 1.81 0.08
N HIS A 34 5.65 1.22 -0.23
CA HIS A 34 5.59 -0.05 -0.93
C HIS A 34 6.09 0.08 -2.38
N ASP A 35 6.38 -1.06 -3.03
CA ASP A 35 7.04 -1.09 -4.34
C ASP A 35 6.20 -0.47 -5.46
N SER A 36 4.87 -0.59 -5.39
CA SER A 36 3.95 -0.08 -6.41
C SER A 36 3.64 1.42 -6.30
N PHE A 37 4.20 2.13 -5.29
CA PHE A 37 4.00 3.57 -5.17
C PHE A 37 4.61 4.33 -6.34
N VAL A 38 3.82 5.21 -6.97
CA VAL A 38 4.25 6.08 -8.06
C VAL A 38 3.86 7.52 -7.78
N ILE A 39 4.81 8.42 -7.93
CA ILE A 39 4.58 9.87 -7.98
C ILE A 39 5.28 10.43 -9.22
N SER A 40 4.51 11.07 -10.11
CA SER A 40 5.04 11.64 -11.35
C SER A 40 6.01 12.81 -11.09
N ASP A 41 6.86 13.10 -12.07
CA ASP A 41 7.78 14.23 -11.95
C ASP A 41 7.04 15.57 -11.91
N ASP A 42 5.87 15.68 -12.57
CA ASP A 42 5.03 16.86 -12.49
C ASP A 42 4.46 17.08 -11.07
N LEU A 43 4.03 16.00 -10.40
CA LEU A 43 3.56 16.09 -9.01
C LEU A 43 4.71 16.41 -8.04
N LYS A 44 5.92 15.87 -8.27
CA LYS A 44 7.12 16.26 -7.50
C LYS A 44 7.43 17.75 -7.66
N ALA A 45 7.43 18.25 -8.90
CA ALA A 45 7.66 19.66 -9.20
C ALA A 45 6.57 20.57 -8.59
N ALA A 46 5.32 20.14 -8.61
CA ALA A 46 4.21 20.85 -7.97
C ALA A 46 4.38 20.91 -6.44
N PHE A 47 4.77 19.80 -5.81
CA PHE A 47 5.10 19.80 -4.38
C PHE A 47 6.25 20.71 -4.03
N GLU A 48 7.34 20.67 -4.81
CA GLU A 48 8.52 21.55 -4.63
C GLU A 48 8.14 23.02 -4.75
N SER A 49 7.36 23.36 -5.78
CA SER A 49 6.86 24.73 -5.97
C SER A 49 5.99 25.22 -4.81
N ALA A 50 5.13 24.37 -4.27
CA ALA A 50 4.20 24.72 -3.20
C ALA A 50 4.85 24.77 -1.82
N SER A 51 5.81 23.88 -1.54
CA SER A 51 6.38 23.69 -0.21
C SER A 51 7.78 24.27 -0.01
N GLY A 52 8.52 24.48 -1.10
CA GLY A 52 9.96 24.79 -1.10
C GLY A 52 10.84 23.59 -0.71
N LEU A 53 10.29 22.35 -0.73
CA LEU A 53 10.98 21.12 -0.35
C LEU A 53 11.03 20.16 -1.54
N THR A 54 12.17 19.51 -1.75
CA THR A 54 12.28 18.41 -2.70
C THR A 54 11.87 17.09 -2.04
N ILE A 55 11.29 16.16 -2.83
CA ILE A 55 11.08 14.78 -2.37
C ILE A 55 12.39 14.03 -2.65
N GLU A 56 13.10 13.62 -1.60
CA GLU A 56 14.18 12.65 -1.73
C GLU A 56 13.59 11.30 -2.17
N GLY A 57 14.28 10.65 -3.10
CA GLY A 57 13.78 9.44 -3.77
C GLY A 57 13.08 8.46 -2.83
N SER A 58 11.98 7.90 -3.30
CA SER A 58 11.19 6.91 -2.55
C SER A 58 12.04 5.67 -2.24
N SER A 59 12.22 5.39 -0.95
CA SER A 59 12.76 4.10 -0.49
C SER A 59 11.66 3.06 -0.60
N LYS A 60 11.64 2.30 -1.70
CA LYS A 60 10.73 1.17 -1.90
C LYS A 60 11.17 0.01 -1.02
N LEU A 61 10.29 -0.47 -0.14
CA LEU A 61 10.65 -1.40 0.92
C LEU A 61 9.91 -2.75 0.83
N GLY A 62 9.45 -3.12 -0.35
CA GLY A 62 8.67 -4.33 -0.58
C GLY A 62 7.16 -4.04 -0.60
N ASP A 63 6.35 -5.08 -0.48
CA ASP A 63 4.90 -4.93 -0.31
C ASP A 63 4.59 -4.38 1.10
N ALA A 64 3.35 -3.93 1.35
CA ALA A 64 2.96 -3.23 2.58
C ALA A 64 3.31 -3.97 3.89
N GLY A 65 3.26 -5.30 3.88
CA GLY A 65 3.68 -6.12 5.02
C GLY A 65 5.18 -6.04 5.28
N GLU A 66 6.00 -6.12 4.23
CA GLU A 66 7.45 -5.97 4.34
C GLU A 66 7.84 -4.55 4.73
N LEU A 67 7.22 -3.55 4.09
CA LEU A 67 7.37 -2.13 4.43
C LEU A 67 7.16 -1.91 5.92
N THR A 68 6.02 -2.35 6.46
CA THR A 68 5.68 -2.17 7.87
C THR A 68 6.70 -2.83 8.78
N ASN A 69 7.10 -4.07 8.48
CA ASN A 69 8.09 -4.81 9.28
C ASN A 69 9.47 -4.13 9.26
N LYS A 70 9.93 -3.64 8.10
CA LYS A 70 11.20 -2.90 7.99
C LYS A 70 11.16 -1.59 8.79
N LEU A 71 10.04 -0.87 8.77
CA LEU A 71 9.87 0.34 9.57
C LEU A 71 9.88 0.06 11.08
N VAL A 72 9.28 -1.03 11.53
CA VAL A 72 9.36 -1.47 12.94
C VAL A 72 10.81 -1.75 13.35
N LEU A 73 11.57 -2.42 12.49
CA LEU A 73 12.99 -2.74 12.78
C LEU A 73 13.89 -1.48 12.81
N THR A 74 13.53 -0.43 12.08
CA THR A 74 14.34 0.81 11.97
C THR A 74 13.77 1.98 12.76
N LYS A 75 12.79 1.76 13.64
CA LYS A 75 12.03 2.82 14.33
C LYS A 75 12.87 3.82 15.14
N ASP A 76 14.01 3.38 15.68
CA ASP A 76 14.89 4.24 16.48
C ASP A 76 15.78 5.14 15.59
N SER A 77 15.96 4.78 14.32
CA SER A 77 16.66 5.54 13.30
C SER A 77 15.93 5.36 11.95
N PRO A 78 14.82 6.09 11.75
CA PRO A 78 13.95 5.88 10.61
C PRO A 78 14.68 6.19 9.29
N VAL A 79 14.35 5.39 8.26
CA VAL A 79 14.94 5.50 6.93
C VAL A 79 14.34 6.62 6.09
N ALA A 80 13.24 7.22 6.58
CA ALA A 80 12.51 8.29 5.90
C ALA A 80 11.82 9.21 6.92
N ASP A 81 11.15 10.26 6.44
CA ASP A 81 10.35 11.19 7.24
C ASP A 81 8.87 10.83 7.23
N VAL A 82 8.40 10.32 6.11
CA VAL A 82 7.01 9.92 5.90
C VAL A 82 6.96 8.51 5.34
N VAL A 83 5.93 7.78 5.70
CA VAL A 83 5.56 6.50 5.08
C VAL A 83 4.27 6.67 4.28
N PHE A 84 4.18 5.99 3.14
CA PHE A 84 2.95 5.76 2.38
C PHE A 84 2.79 4.26 2.09
N GLY A 85 1.55 3.75 2.20
CA GLY A 85 1.21 2.38 1.84
C GLY A 85 1.19 1.39 3.01
N ILE A 86 1.10 1.90 4.25
CA ILE A 86 0.58 1.07 5.36
C ILE A 86 -0.93 1.03 5.21
N ASP A 87 -1.53 -0.15 5.18
CA ASP A 87 -2.95 -0.28 5.01
C ASP A 87 -3.71 -0.66 6.31
N ASN A 88 -5.04 -0.74 6.22
CA ASN A 88 -5.88 -1.07 7.36
C ASN A 88 -5.63 -2.48 7.94
N THR A 89 -4.92 -3.36 7.23
CA THR A 89 -4.52 -4.68 7.76
C THR A 89 -3.24 -4.62 8.59
N PHE A 90 -2.37 -3.63 8.35
CA PHE A 90 -1.10 -3.41 9.06
C PHE A 90 -1.09 -2.17 9.96
N ALA A 91 -2.09 -1.30 9.90
CA ALA A 91 -2.17 -0.07 10.70
C ALA A 91 -1.99 -0.33 12.20
N GLY A 92 -2.63 -1.38 12.74
CA GLY A 92 -2.49 -1.76 14.14
C GLY A 92 -1.05 -2.16 14.52
N VAL A 93 -0.28 -2.79 13.61
CA VAL A 93 1.15 -3.08 13.84
C VAL A 93 1.94 -1.80 13.97
N ALA A 94 1.72 -0.84 13.06
CA ALA A 94 2.41 0.44 13.06
C ALA A 94 2.15 1.22 14.34
N ILE A 95 0.89 1.30 14.77
CA ILE A 95 0.46 2.01 15.97
C ILE A 95 1.02 1.34 17.23
N LYS A 96 0.86 0.02 17.36
CA LYS A 96 1.32 -0.75 18.53
C LYS A 96 2.85 -0.67 18.74
N ASN A 97 3.61 -0.61 17.64
CA ASN A 97 5.07 -0.49 17.71
C ASN A 97 5.56 0.95 17.82
N GLY A 98 4.66 1.95 17.76
CA GLY A 98 4.98 3.36 17.95
C GLY A 98 5.87 3.93 16.85
N ILE A 99 5.71 3.47 15.60
CA ILE A 99 6.50 3.96 14.46
C ILE A 99 5.94 5.23 13.83
N ILE A 100 4.71 5.62 14.19
CA ILE A 100 4.02 6.80 13.67
C ILE A 100 4.01 7.92 14.71
N ASP A 101 4.29 9.14 14.28
CA ASP A 101 4.16 10.38 15.06
C ASP A 101 2.82 11.05 14.71
N GLY A 102 1.83 10.88 15.57
CA GLY A 102 0.45 11.34 15.34
C GLY A 102 -0.44 10.24 14.77
N GLU A 103 -1.19 10.53 13.73
CA GLU A 103 -2.21 9.66 13.14
C GLU A 103 -1.79 9.15 11.75
N LEU A 104 -2.32 8.01 11.35
CA LEU A 104 -2.33 7.53 9.98
C LEU A 104 -3.47 8.23 9.22
N VAL A 105 -3.13 8.82 8.07
CA VAL A 105 -4.06 9.60 7.24
C VAL A 105 -4.43 8.76 6.01
N PRO A 106 -5.72 8.46 5.76
CA PRO A 106 -6.14 7.72 4.58
C PRO A 106 -5.87 8.56 3.31
N ILE A 107 -5.24 7.96 2.31
CA ILE A 107 -4.89 8.60 1.04
C ILE A 107 -5.69 8.04 -0.12
N ASP A 108 -5.88 6.73 -0.15
CA ASP A 108 -6.62 6.03 -1.18
C ASP A 108 -7.25 4.75 -0.64
N TYR A 109 -8.02 4.09 -1.50
CA TYR A 109 -8.57 2.77 -1.21
C TYR A 109 -8.71 1.93 -2.48
N ALA A 110 -8.73 0.61 -2.30
CA ALA A 110 -9.03 -0.35 -3.34
C ALA A 110 -9.82 -1.53 -2.77
N ASP A 111 -10.54 -2.24 -3.63
CA ASP A 111 -11.31 -3.43 -3.24
C ASP A 111 -10.56 -4.67 -3.70
N VAL A 112 -10.00 -5.42 -2.76
CA VAL A 112 -9.27 -6.67 -3.01
C VAL A 112 -10.26 -7.73 -3.46
N CYS A 113 -10.13 -8.15 -4.72
CA CYS A 113 -11.00 -9.10 -5.41
C CYS A 113 -10.17 -10.00 -6.33
N PHE A 114 -10.68 -11.16 -6.71
CA PHE A 114 -10.07 -11.95 -7.77
C PHE A 114 -10.34 -11.35 -9.14
N ASN A 115 -9.34 -11.43 -10.00
CA ASN A 115 -9.42 -11.11 -11.41
C ASN A 115 -9.15 -12.36 -12.25
N TYR A 116 -9.71 -12.41 -13.46
CA TYR A 116 -9.45 -13.49 -14.40
C TYR A 116 -9.23 -12.99 -15.83
N ASP A 117 -8.44 -13.74 -16.59
CA ASP A 117 -8.13 -13.51 -18.00
C ASP A 117 -9.27 -14.05 -18.88
N LYS A 118 -10.11 -13.14 -19.41
CA LYS A 118 -11.24 -13.47 -20.30
C LYS A 118 -10.79 -14.21 -21.56
N THR A 119 -9.64 -13.80 -22.12
CA THR A 119 -9.09 -14.38 -23.35
C THR A 119 -8.63 -15.82 -23.13
N TRP A 120 -7.97 -16.09 -22.02
CA TRP A 120 -7.57 -17.43 -21.65
C TRP A 120 -8.78 -18.36 -21.48
N PHE A 121 -9.77 -17.92 -20.70
CA PHE A 121 -10.98 -18.73 -20.45
C PHE A 121 -11.76 -19.02 -21.73
N ALA A 122 -11.93 -18.03 -22.61
CA ALA A 122 -12.58 -18.19 -23.90
C ALA A 122 -11.81 -19.18 -24.79
N THR A 123 -10.46 -19.05 -24.86
CA THR A 123 -9.62 -19.95 -25.67
C THR A 123 -9.64 -21.39 -25.19
N LYS A 124 -9.71 -21.61 -23.87
CA LYS A 124 -9.75 -22.94 -23.27
C LYS A 124 -11.14 -23.56 -23.21
N GLY A 125 -12.19 -22.78 -23.48
CA GLY A 125 -13.58 -23.24 -23.36
C GLY A 125 -13.98 -23.58 -21.92
N VAL A 126 -13.33 -22.98 -20.94
CA VAL A 126 -13.64 -23.11 -19.50
C VAL A 126 -14.50 -21.93 -19.08
N THR A 127 -15.58 -22.18 -18.33
CA THR A 127 -16.41 -21.11 -17.77
C THR A 127 -15.61 -20.40 -16.66
N PRO A 128 -15.48 -19.06 -16.70
CA PRO A 128 -14.84 -18.31 -15.62
C PRO A 128 -15.58 -18.47 -14.29
N PRO A 129 -14.87 -18.35 -13.14
CA PRO A 129 -15.51 -18.36 -11.83
C PRO A 129 -16.36 -17.09 -11.62
N THR A 130 -17.47 -17.23 -10.90
CA THR A 130 -18.35 -16.12 -10.51
C THR A 130 -18.21 -15.77 -9.02
N SER A 131 -17.53 -16.63 -8.27
CA SER A 131 -17.23 -16.46 -6.85
C SER A 131 -15.87 -17.09 -6.54
N TRP A 132 -15.11 -16.45 -5.63
CA TRP A 132 -13.87 -17.03 -5.14
C TRP A 132 -14.09 -18.39 -4.42
N ARG A 133 -15.30 -18.66 -3.94
CA ARG A 133 -15.64 -19.95 -3.30
C ARG A 133 -15.55 -21.12 -4.27
N GLU A 134 -15.79 -20.89 -5.58
CA GLU A 134 -15.71 -21.90 -6.63
C GLU A 134 -14.27 -22.32 -6.97
N LEU A 135 -13.25 -21.54 -6.57
CA LEU A 135 -11.84 -21.78 -6.92
C LEU A 135 -11.31 -23.12 -6.39
N THR A 136 -11.99 -23.72 -5.41
CA THR A 136 -11.69 -25.08 -4.92
C THR A 136 -12.17 -26.19 -5.87
N GLU A 137 -12.99 -25.88 -6.88
CA GLU A 137 -13.47 -26.87 -7.84
C GLU A 137 -12.34 -27.33 -8.76
N LYS A 138 -12.34 -28.61 -9.12
CA LYS A 138 -11.29 -29.23 -9.94
C LYS A 138 -11.09 -28.57 -11.31
N LYS A 139 -12.13 -27.94 -11.88
CA LYS A 139 -12.03 -27.21 -13.16
C LYS A 139 -11.07 -26.01 -13.09
N TYR A 140 -10.78 -25.51 -11.87
CA TYR A 140 -9.85 -24.40 -11.62
C TYR A 140 -8.53 -24.85 -10.98
N ALA A 141 -8.25 -26.15 -10.95
CA ALA A 141 -7.02 -26.68 -10.38
C ALA A 141 -5.77 -26.13 -11.10
N GLY A 142 -4.83 -25.58 -10.33
CA GLY A 142 -3.59 -25.01 -10.85
C GLY A 142 -3.75 -23.70 -11.62
N LEU A 143 -4.91 -23.04 -11.55
CA LEU A 143 -5.18 -21.82 -12.32
C LEU A 143 -5.09 -20.53 -11.52
N THR A 144 -4.89 -20.59 -10.19
CA THR A 144 -5.00 -19.43 -9.30
C THR A 144 -3.66 -19.07 -8.68
N VAL A 145 -3.32 -17.78 -8.69
CA VAL A 145 -2.24 -17.19 -7.91
C VAL A 145 -2.80 -16.19 -6.89
N VAL A 146 -2.25 -16.22 -5.68
CA VAL A 146 -2.50 -15.27 -4.59
C VAL A 146 -1.19 -14.85 -3.96
N GLU A 147 -1.20 -13.80 -3.16
CA GLU A 147 -0.05 -13.33 -2.41
C GLU A 147 0.04 -13.98 -1.03
N ASN A 148 1.26 -14.02 -0.51
CA ASN A 148 1.54 -14.49 0.84
C ASN A 148 1.02 -13.48 1.89
N PRO A 149 0.10 -13.86 2.78
CA PRO A 149 -0.48 -12.95 3.78
C PRO A 149 0.50 -12.51 4.86
N THR A 150 1.75 -13.01 4.87
CA THR A 150 2.78 -12.55 5.82
C THR A 150 3.63 -11.41 5.26
N THR A 151 3.67 -11.25 3.94
CA THR A 151 4.50 -10.25 3.25
C THR A 151 3.66 -9.24 2.48
N SER A 152 2.47 -9.63 2.01
CA SER A 152 1.58 -8.81 1.19
C SER A 152 0.30 -8.45 1.94
N SER A 153 -0.10 -7.19 1.85
CA SER A 153 -1.37 -6.72 2.39
C SER A 153 -2.57 -7.21 1.59
N THR A 154 -2.44 -7.37 0.27
CA THR A 154 -3.47 -7.98 -0.59
C THR A 154 -3.75 -9.41 -0.15
N GLY A 155 -2.69 -10.21 0.05
CA GLY A 155 -2.81 -11.57 0.57
C GLY A 155 -3.43 -11.62 1.97
N LEU A 156 -3.03 -10.71 2.87
CA LEU A 156 -3.58 -10.63 4.22
C LEU A 156 -5.05 -10.18 4.22
N SER A 157 -5.40 -9.21 3.38
CA SER A 157 -6.78 -8.76 3.19
C SER A 157 -7.69 -9.93 2.80
N PHE A 158 -7.22 -10.77 1.88
CA PHE A 158 -8.00 -11.94 1.46
C PHE A 158 -8.04 -13.04 2.53
N LEU A 159 -6.96 -13.26 3.28
CA LEU A 159 -7.01 -14.16 4.45
C LEU A 159 -8.10 -13.71 5.43
N PHE A 160 -8.15 -12.43 5.78
CA PHE A 160 -9.20 -11.88 6.65
C PHE A 160 -10.59 -11.98 6.03
N ALA A 161 -10.72 -11.77 4.72
CA ALA A 161 -11.98 -11.98 4.02
C ALA A 161 -12.46 -13.44 4.15
N THR A 162 -11.57 -14.42 3.98
CA THR A 162 -11.95 -15.84 4.14
C THR A 162 -12.36 -16.17 5.58
N ILE A 163 -11.69 -15.61 6.59
CA ILE A 163 -12.05 -15.79 8.00
C ILE A 163 -13.42 -15.14 8.29
N GLY A 164 -13.65 -13.91 7.83
CA GLY A 164 -14.92 -13.23 8.00
C GLY A 164 -16.11 -13.95 7.33
N ALA A 165 -15.88 -14.43 6.10
CA ALA A 165 -16.93 -15.06 5.30
C ALA A 165 -17.24 -16.51 5.69
N LEU A 166 -16.26 -17.27 6.18
CA LEU A 166 -16.39 -18.72 6.48
C LEU A 166 -16.39 -19.01 7.98
N GLY A 167 -16.08 -18.02 8.79
CA GLY A 167 -15.93 -18.16 10.24
C GLY A 167 -14.62 -18.87 10.64
N GLU A 168 -14.30 -18.81 11.95
CA GLU A 168 -13.06 -19.33 12.51
C GLU A 168 -12.80 -20.84 12.31
N SER A 169 -13.82 -21.62 12.00
CA SER A 169 -13.70 -23.07 11.77
C SER A 169 -13.81 -23.49 10.30
N GLY A 170 -14.12 -22.55 9.39
CA GLY A 170 -14.38 -22.87 7.98
C GLY A 170 -13.26 -22.47 7.03
N TRP A 171 -12.56 -21.38 7.32
CA TRP A 171 -11.54 -20.84 6.44
C TRP A 171 -10.36 -21.80 6.22
N GLN A 172 -9.98 -22.58 7.23
CA GLN A 172 -8.88 -23.56 7.12
C GLN A 172 -9.17 -24.64 6.09
N SER A 173 -10.42 -25.12 6.06
CA SER A 173 -10.85 -26.14 5.09
C SER A 173 -10.80 -25.61 3.65
N TRP A 174 -11.17 -24.33 3.44
CA TRP A 174 -11.11 -23.71 2.15
C TRP A 174 -9.65 -23.58 1.67
N TRP A 175 -8.73 -23.08 2.52
CA TRP A 175 -7.32 -22.96 2.18
C TRP A 175 -6.64 -24.30 1.97
N SER A 176 -6.99 -25.33 2.75
CA SER A 176 -6.53 -26.70 2.52
C SER A 176 -6.97 -27.21 1.14
N SER A 177 -8.22 -26.94 0.75
CA SER A 177 -8.75 -27.31 -0.58
C SER A 177 -8.04 -26.53 -1.70
N MET A 178 -7.71 -25.27 -1.49
CA MET A 178 -6.95 -24.46 -2.47
C MET A 178 -5.50 -24.95 -2.61
N ARG A 179 -4.86 -25.30 -1.52
CA ARG A 179 -3.52 -25.94 -1.56
C ARG A 179 -3.58 -27.23 -2.38
N ASP A 180 -4.55 -28.11 -2.08
CA ASP A 180 -4.72 -29.39 -2.78
C ASP A 180 -5.13 -29.20 -4.25
N ASN A 181 -5.75 -28.08 -4.57
CA ASN A 181 -6.07 -27.64 -5.92
C ASN A 181 -4.89 -26.95 -6.65
N GLY A 182 -3.73 -26.87 -6.01
CA GLY A 182 -2.49 -26.37 -6.64
C GLY A 182 -2.41 -24.85 -6.79
N ILE A 183 -2.96 -24.10 -5.82
CA ILE A 183 -2.81 -22.65 -5.79
C ILE A 183 -1.32 -22.23 -5.74
N LYS A 184 -0.95 -21.22 -6.50
CA LYS A 184 0.35 -20.56 -6.42
C LYS A 184 0.30 -19.45 -5.35
N VAL A 185 1.34 -19.37 -4.54
CA VAL A 185 1.55 -18.26 -3.61
C VAL A 185 2.77 -17.45 -4.08
N ALA A 186 2.56 -16.19 -4.40
CA ALA A 186 3.59 -15.20 -4.74
C ALA A 186 4.04 -14.43 -3.50
N ALA A 187 5.19 -13.77 -3.54
CA ALA A 187 5.71 -13.01 -2.41
C ALA A 187 4.92 -11.71 -2.18
N GLY A 188 4.52 -11.03 -3.26
CA GLY A 188 3.77 -9.78 -3.24
C GLY A 188 2.92 -9.61 -4.48
N TRP A 189 2.19 -8.49 -4.53
CA TRP A 189 1.23 -8.19 -5.59
C TRP A 189 1.92 -8.04 -6.97
N GLU A 190 3.08 -7.39 -7.06
CA GLU A 190 3.79 -7.24 -8.32
C GLU A 190 4.20 -8.58 -8.92
N ASP A 191 4.68 -9.52 -8.10
CA ASP A 191 5.00 -10.88 -8.56
C ASP A 191 3.76 -11.62 -9.05
N ALA A 192 2.65 -11.55 -8.28
CA ALA A 192 1.41 -12.21 -8.66
C ALA A 192 0.83 -11.63 -9.95
N TYR A 193 0.77 -10.30 -10.06
CA TYR A 193 0.07 -9.62 -11.14
C TYR A 193 0.91 -9.50 -12.42
N TYR A 194 2.17 -9.04 -12.33
CA TYR A 194 3.00 -8.79 -13.51
C TYR A 194 3.81 -10.00 -13.97
N ILE A 195 4.09 -10.97 -13.09
CA ILE A 195 4.92 -12.14 -13.42
C ILE A 195 4.07 -13.40 -13.60
N ASP A 196 3.20 -13.71 -12.62
CA ASP A 196 2.49 -14.97 -12.56
C ASP A 196 1.15 -14.97 -13.33
N PHE A 197 0.43 -13.84 -13.37
CA PHE A 197 -0.86 -13.71 -14.07
C PHE A 197 -0.69 -13.66 -15.59
N THR A 198 -1.59 -14.32 -16.33
CA THR A 198 -1.50 -14.40 -17.80
C THR A 198 -1.75 -13.08 -18.51
N ALA A 199 -2.50 -12.15 -17.90
CA ALA A 199 -2.93 -10.89 -18.53
C ALA A 199 -2.24 -9.63 -17.96
N GLY A 200 -1.62 -9.68 -16.79
CA GLY A 200 -1.04 -8.51 -16.13
C GLY A 200 0.25 -7.99 -16.79
N GLY A 201 1.20 -8.86 -17.02
CA GLY A 201 2.47 -8.55 -17.72
C GLY A 201 2.66 -9.36 -19.00
N GLY A 202 1.73 -10.25 -19.29
CA GLY A 202 1.60 -10.95 -20.55
C GLY A 202 2.34 -12.28 -20.69
N LYS A 203 2.92 -12.87 -19.62
CA LYS A 203 3.69 -14.14 -19.75
C LYS A 203 3.53 -15.12 -18.59
N GLY A 204 2.63 -14.86 -17.66
CA GLY A 204 2.36 -15.74 -16.56
C GLY A 204 1.61 -17.01 -16.96
N ASN A 205 1.42 -17.91 -16.01
CA ASN A 205 0.77 -19.20 -16.24
C ASN A 205 -0.61 -19.31 -15.54
N TYR A 206 -0.98 -18.33 -14.71
CA TYR A 206 -2.16 -18.39 -13.88
C TYR A 206 -3.23 -17.42 -14.40
N PRO A 207 -4.35 -17.92 -14.96
CA PRO A 207 -5.39 -17.06 -15.51
C PRO A 207 -6.34 -16.47 -14.46
N ILE A 208 -6.13 -16.75 -13.18
CA ILE A 208 -6.86 -16.18 -12.06
C ILE A 208 -5.84 -15.63 -11.06
N VAL A 209 -5.98 -14.37 -10.67
CA VAL A 209 -5.10 -13.67 -9.74
C VAL A 209 -5.91 -12.96 -8.67
N LEU A 210 -5.43 -12.97 -7.43
CA LEU A 210 -5.92 -12.04 -6.41
C LEU A 210 -5.37 -10.65 -6.74
N SER A 211 -6.24 -9.65 -6.84
CA SER A 211 -5.86 -8.27 -7.17
C SER A 211 -6.96 -7.31 -6.74
N TYR A 212 -7.27 -6.29 -7.53
CA TYR A 212 -8.25 -5.27 -7.20
C TYR A 212 -9.41 -5.23 -8.19
N SER A 213 -10.58 -4.76 -7.74
CA SER A 213 -11.74 -4.53 -8.61
C SER A 213 -11.43 -3.54 -9.73
N SER A 214 -10.45 -2.65 -9.52
CA SER A 214 -9.98 -1.65 -10.47
C SER A 214 -9.02 -2.19 -11.54
N SER A 215 -8.37 -3.33 -11.31
CA SER A 215 -7.34 -3.87 -12.21
C SER A 215 -7.79 -4.08 -13.66
N PRO A 216 -9.06 -4.38 -13.98
CA PRO A 216 -9.50 -4.48 -15.37
C PRO A 216 -9.36 -3.18 -16.18
N ALA A 217 -9.33 -2.00 -15.55
CA ALA A 217 -9.05 -0.74 -16.25
C ALA A 217 -7.62 -0.66 -16.80
N PHE A 218 -6.68 -1.41 -16.21
CA PHE A 218 -5.28 -1.50 -16.66
C PHE A 218 -5.09 -2.37 -17.91
N THR A 219 -5.99 -3.32 -18.16
CA THR A 219 -5.86 -4.30 -19.24
C THR A 219 -6.75 -3.99 -20.44
N VAL A 220 -7.08 -2.72 -20.64
CA VAL A 220 -7.85 -2.26 -21.81
C VAL A 220 -6.96 -2.32 -23.05
N ASP A 221 -7.41 -3.06 -24.05
CA ASP A 221 -6.79 -3.13 -25.36
C ASP A 221 -7.11 -1.87 -26.16
N GLU A 222 -6.09 -1.09 -26.52
CA GLU A 222 -6.26 0.19 -27.23
C GLU A 222 -6.91 0.05 -28.62
N ALA A 223 -6.72 -1.10 -29.27
CA ALA A 223 -7.27 -1.32 -30.60
C ALA A 223 -8.77 -1.62 -30.57
N THR A 224 -9.27 -2.25 -29.52
CA THR A 224 -10.68 -2.66 -29.37
C THR A 224 -11.46 -1.78 -28.41
N GLY A 225 -10.79 -1.07 -27.49
CA GLY A 225 -11.41 -0.33 -26.40
C GLY A 225 -12.08 -1.25 -25.34
N GLU A 226 -11.76 -2.55 -25.33
CA GLU A 226 -12.30 -3.54 -24.40
C GLU A 226 -11.20 -4.09 -23.48
N THR A 227 -11.54 -4.37 -22.22
CA THR A 227 -10.60 -5.00 -21.30
C THR A 227 -10.48 -6.51 -21.56
N THR A 228 -9.25 -7.02 -21.46
CA THR A 228 -8.95 -8.47 -21.57
C THR A 228 -9.21 -9.24 -20.29
N THR A 229 -9.43 -8.55 -19.16
CA THR A 229 -9.69 -9.16 -17.85
C THR A 229 -11.08 -8.79 -17.31
N ALA A 230 -11.47 -9.44 -16.23
CA ALA A 230 -12.63 -9.06 -15.44
C ALA A 230 -12.39 -9.38 -13.96
N SER A 231 -13.06 -8.63 -13.10
CA SER A 231 -13.03 -8.83 -11.64
C SER A 231 -14.26 -9.59 -11.15
N ILE A 232 -14.06 -10.44 -10.15
CA ILE A 232 -15.15 -11.10 -9.40
C ILE A 232 -15.52 -10.16 -8.25
N ASN A 233 -16.43 -9.22 -8.51
CA ASN A 233 -16.78 -8.11 -7.62
C ASN A 233 -17.75 -8.48 -6.49
N ASN A 234 -17.62 -9.67 -5.91
CA ASN A 234 -18.46 -10.13 -4.82
C ASN A 234 -17.59 -10.57 -3.64
N GLU A 235 -18.03 -10.22 -2.44
CA GLU A 235 -17.34 -10.58 -1.20
C GLU A 235 -15.85 -10.18 -1.21
N CYS A 236 -15.57 -8.96 -1.69
CA CYS A 236 -14.23 -8.38 -1.69
C CYS A 236 -13.86 -7.83 -0.31
N PHE A 237 -12.62 -7.47 -0.12
CA PHE A 237 -12.14 -6.78 1.08
C PHE A 237 -11.79 -5.33 0.73
N ARG A 238 -12.35 -4.33 1.44
CA ARG A 238 -11.96 -2.92 1.27
C ARG A 238 -10.62 -2.68 1.96
N GLN A 239 -9.59 -2.46 1.17
CA GLN A 239 -8.29 -2.02 1.61
C GLN A 239 -8.23 -0.49 1.57
N ILE A 240 -7.69 0.13 2.63
CA ILE A 240 -7.48 1.58 2.73
C ILE A 240 -6.01 1.78 3.02
N GLU A 241 -5.33 2.58 2.19
CA GLU A 241 -3.92 2.88 2.37
C GLU A 241 -3.73 4.23 3.04
N TYR A 242 -2.74 4.29 3.91
CA TYR A 242 -2.45 5.45 4.74
C TYR A 242 -1.06 6.00 4.49
N ALA A 243 -0.93 7.32 4.66
CA ALA A 243 0.34 7.97 4.91
C ALA A 243 0.46 8.34 6.40
N GLY A 244 1.70 8.41 6.90
CA GLY A 244 1.98 8.80 8.28
C GLY A 244 3.37 9.41 8.44
N VAL A 245 3.51 10.34 9.39
CA VAL A 245 4.82 10.86 9.78
C VAL A 245 5.53 9.80 10.59
N LEU A 246 6.76 9.47 10.22
CA LEU A 246 7.54 8.48 10.99
C LEU A 246 8.03 9.08 12.30
N LYS A 247 7.99 8.27 13.37
CA LYS A 247 8.57 8.63 14.66
C LYS A 247 10.07 8.88 14.49
N ASN A 248 10.58 9.94 15.13
CA ASN A 248 11.98 10.38 15.00
C ASN A 248 12.40 10.83 13.57
N ALA A 249 11.44 11.20 12.70
CA ALA A 249 11.71 11.78 11.40
C ALA A 249 12.66 13.00 11.50
N LYS A 250 13.54 13.15 10.53
CA LYS A 250 14.48 14.30 10.48
C LYS A 250 13.75 15.60 10.09
N ASN A 251 12.72 15.49 9.24
CA ASN A 251 11.90 16.59 8.79
C ASN A 251 10.39 16.32 9.00
N PRO A 252 9.88 16.25 10.24
CA PRO A 252 8.47 15.95 10.48
C PRO A 252 7.53 17.05 9.94
N ALA A 253 8.00 18.30 9.83
CA ALA A 253 7.23 19.38 9.24
C ALA A 253 7.06 19.20 7.72
N GLY A 254 8.14 18.80 7.02
CA GLY A 254 8.10 18.45 5.61
C GLY A 254 7.23 17.24 5.33
N ALA A 255 7.30 16.22 6.21
CA ALA A 255 6.44 15.04 6.13
C ALA A 255 4.95 15.40 6.17
N ARG A 256 4.53 16.27 7.10
CA ARG A 256 3.13 16.76 7.17
C ARG A 256 2.71 17.50 5.89
N LYS A 257 3.58 18.36 5.35
CA LYS A 257 3.29 19.05 4.07
C LYS A 257 3.13 18.05 2.91
N LEU A 258 3.92 16.98 2.88
CA LEU A 258 3.78 15.96 1.84
C LEU A 258 2.47 15.18 1.99
N ILE A 259 2.05 14.85 3.21
CA ILE A 259 0.74 14.21 3.46
C ILE A 259 -0.41 15.15 3.06
N GLU A 260 -0.35 16.44 3.41
CA GLU A 260 -1.33 17.44 2.97
C GLU A 260 -1.39 17.55 1.43
N PHE A 261 -0.23 17.50 0.76
CA PHE A 261 -0.16 17.48 -0.69
C PHE A 261 -0.76 16.21 -1.30
N MET A 262 -0.58 15.05 -0.67
CA MET A 262 -1.21 13.79 -1.12
C MET A 262 -2.75 13.85 -1.03
N LEU A 263 -3.32 14.69 -0.15
CA LEU A 263 -4.75 14.94 -0.07
C LEU A 263 -5.22 16.03 -1.03
N ALA A 264 -4.31 16.77 -1.68
CA ALA A 264 -4.68 17.79 -2.64
C ALA A 264 -5.30 17.18 -3.91
N LYS A 265 -6.22 17.93 -4.52
CA LYS A 265 -7.02 17.45 -5.65
C LYS A 265 -6.20 16.90 -6.82
N ASP A 266 -5.08 17.53 -7.14
CA ASP A 266 -4.22 17.13 -8.27
C ASP A 266 -3.53 15.78 -8.00
N PHE A 267 -3.07 15.55 -6.76
CA PHE A 267 -2.51 14.25 -6.37
C PHE A 267 -3.59 13.17 -6.36
N GLN A 268 -4.74 13.47 -5.75
CA GLN A 268 -5.89 12.54 -5.70
C GLN A 268 -6.39 12.17 -7.11
N ALA A 269 -6.41 13.13 -8.04
CA ALA A 269 -6.82 12.90 -9.43
C ALA A 269 -5.83 12.03 -10.21
N ALA A 270 -4.56 11.98 -9.81
CA ALA A 270 -3.54 11.15 -10.45
C ALA A 270 -3.56 9.69 -9.98
N LEU A 271 -4.14 9.39 -8.81
CA LEU A 271 -4.12 8.05 -8.20
C LEU A 271 -4.67 6.94 -9.11
N PRO A 272 -5.82 7.12 -9.81
CA PRO A 272 -6.36 6.09 -10.68
C PRO A 272 -5.38 5.65 -11.77
N ASP A 273 -4.75 6.58 -12.46
CA ASP A 273 -3.84 6.27 -13.56
C ASP A 273 -2.45 5.85 -13.08
N ALA A 274 -2.03 6.30 -11.88
CA ALA A 274 -0.70 6.00 -11.35
C ALA A 274 -0.63 4.65 -10.62
N MET A 275 -1.65 4.30 -9.83
CA MET A 275 -1.61 3.14 -8.93
C MET A 275 -2.86 2.25 -9.01
N TYR A 276 -3.82 2.58 -9.87
CA TYR A 276 -5.08 1.82 -10.04
C TYR A 276 -5.91 1.69 -8.75
N VAL A 277 -5.89 2.74 -7.92
CA VAL A 277 -6.65 2.86 -6.68
C VAL A 277 -7.65 4.00 -6.76
N TYR A 278 -8.66 4.00 -5.89
CA TYR A 278 -9.66 5.06 -5.81
C TYR A 278 -9.18 6.16 -4.85
N PRO A 279 -9.33 7.45 -5.22
CA PRO A 279 -9.03 8.55 -4.32
C PRO A 279 -10.00 8.57 -3.13
N VAL A 280 -9.53 9.01 -1.94
CA VAL A 280 -10.43 9.26 -0.80
C VAL A 280 -11.27 10.50 -0.99
N ASP A 281 -10.84 11.44 -1.84
CA ASP A 281 -11.62 12.61 -2.23
C ASP A 281 -12.70 12.24 -3.25
N ASN A 282 -13.92 12.03 -2.79
CA ASN A 282 -15.08 11.70 -3.62
C ASN A 282 -15.48 12.82 -4.63
N SER A 283 -14.89 14.02 -4.53
CA SER A 283 -15.10 15.10 -5.49
C SER A 283 -14.24 14.98 -6.75
N VAL A 284 -13.25 14.09 -6.73
CA VAL A 284 -12.39 13.81 -7.88
C VAL A 284 -13.14 12.95 -8.89
N ALA A 285 -13.18 13.42 -10.14
CA ALA A 285 -13.75 12.63 -11.23
C ALA A 285 -12.80 11.48 -11.59
N LEU A 286 -13.31 10.27 -11.62
CA LEU A 286 -12.55 9.11 -12.11
C LEU A 286 -12.40 9.14 -13.63
N PRO A 287 -11.34 8.55 -14.22
CA PRO A 287 -11.19 8.40 -15.66
C PRO A 287 -12.42 7.71 -16.27
N GLU A 288 -12.79 8.11 -17.50
CA GLU A 288 -14.02 7.64 -18.15
C GLU A 288 -14.11 6.12 -18.28
N ASN A 289 -12.97 5.46 -18.55
CA ASN A 289 -12.89 3.99 -18.64
C ASN A 289 -13.12 3.29 -17.31
N TRP A 290 -12.93 3.95 -16.17
CA TRP A 290 -13.12 3.37 -14.84
C TRP A 290 -14.59 3.06 -14.56
N ALA A 291 -15.51 3.91 -14.99
CA ALA A 291 -16.94 3.64 -14.84
C ALA A 291 -17.35 2.33 -15.54
N LYS A 292 -16.66 1.95 -16.62
CA LYS A 292 -16.93 0.74 -17.39
C LYS A 292 -16.14 -0.48 -16.88
N PHE A 293 -14.86 -0.32 -16.55
CA PHE A 293 -13.94 -1.43 -16.35
C PHE A 293 -13.42 -1.59 -14.91
N ALA A 294 -13.60 -0.56 -14.08
CA ALA A 294 -13.20 -0.55 -12.69
C ALA A 294 -14.37 -0.19 -11.75
N PRO A 295 -15.50 -0.91 -11.80
CA PRO A 295 -16.58 -0.66 -10.84
C PRO A 295 -16.10 -1.06 -9.44
N ALA A 296 -16.43 -0.24 -8.44
CA ALA A 296 -16.26 -0.64 -7.05
C ALA A 296 -16.97 -1.96 -6.76
N SER A 297 -16.50 -2.71 -5.77
CA SER A 297 -17.11 -3.99 -5.41
C SER A 297 -18.59 -3.85 -5.07
N ALA A 298 -19.39 -4.81 -5.54
CA ALA A 298 -20.82 -4.87 -5.25
C ALA A 298 -21.11 -5.28 -3.79
N SER A 299 -20.21 -6.01 -3.17
CA SER A 299 -20.35 -6.45 -1.78
C SER A 299 -18.98 -6.69 -1.12
N PHE A 300 -18.95 -6.49 0.19
CA PHE A 300 -17.77 -6.70 1.02
C PHE A 300 -18.05 -7.80 2.04
N VAL A 301 -16.98 -8.52 2.40
CA VAL A 301 -17.05 -9.40 3.56
C VAL A 301 -17.13 -8.56 4.83
N ASP A 302 -18.04 -8.91 5.72
CA ASP A 302 -18.11 -8.30 7.04
C ASP A 302 -16.97 -8.83 7.92
N VAL A 303 -15.95 -8.00 8.13
CA VAL A 303 -14.80 -8.28 8.97
C VAL A 303 -14.83 -7.48 10.29
N SER A 304 -15.92 -6.77 10.57
CA SER A 304 -16.03 -5.88 11.73
C SER A 304 -15.92 -6.58 13.09
N LYS A 305 -16.16 -7.88 13.12
CA LYS A 305 -16.06 -8.72 14.32
C LYS A 305 -14.69 -9.36 14.51
N LEU A 306 -13.77 -9.19 13.54
CA LEU A 306 -12.44 -9.77 13.61
C LEU A 306 -11.50 -8.84 14.39
N ASP A 307 -10.86 -9.37 15.41
CA ASP A 307 -9.80 -8.67 16.13
C ASP A 307 -8.45 -8.90 15.42
N PHE A 308 -8.19 -8.08 14.39
CA PHE A 308 -6.96 -8.17 13.60
C PHE A 308 -5.71 -8.04 14.46
N ASP A 309 -5.72 -7.15 15.45
CA ASP A 309 -4.53 -6.84 16.25
C ASP A 309 -4.18 -7.98 17.19
N ALA A 310 -5.18 -8.66 17.76
CA ALA A 310 -4.95 -9.79 18.65
C ALA A 310 -4.68 -11.10 17.89
N LYS A 311 -5.31 -11.31 16.72
CA LYS A 311 -5.37 -12.63 16.07
C LYS A 311 -4.50 -12.77 14.81
N ARG A 312 -4.04 -11.66 14.21
CA ARG A 312 -3.29 -11.71 12.96
C ARG A 312 -2.17 -12.74 12.94
N SER A 313 -1.30 -12.70 13.94
CA SER A 313 -0.13 -13.59 13.98
C SER A 313 -0.52 -15.05 14.08
N ASP A 314 -1.58 -15.35 14.84
CA ASP A 314 -2.09 -16.72 14.97
C ASP A 314 -2.65 -17.21 13.64
N TRP A 315 -3.49 -16.40 12.96
CA TRP A 315 -4.06 -16.74 11.66
C TRP A 315 -3.01 -16.88 10.55
N GLN A 316 -1.99 -15.99 10.52
CA GLN A 316 -0.87 -16.10 9.59
C GLN A 316 -0.04 -17.38 9.81
N ASN A 317 0.21 -17.74 11.07
CA ASN A 317 0.92 -18.97 11.42
C ASN A 317 0.11 -20.20 11.01
N GLU A 318 -1.17 -20.24 11.35
CA GLU A 318 -2.07 -21.34 10.99
C GLU A 318 -2.22 -21.49 9.46
N TRP A 319 -2.37 -20.36 8.74
CA TRP A 319 -2.38 -20.37 7.28
C TRP A 319 -1.08 -20.97 6.71
N ARG A 320 0.07 -20.57 7.23
CA ARG A 320 1.37 -21.09 6.81
C ARG A 320 1.48 -22.60 7.04
N ASP A 321 1.02 -23.08 8.21
CA ASP A 321 1.01 -24.50 8.53
C ASP A 321 0.10 -25.27 7.55
N ILE A 322 -1.07 -24.74 7.23
CA ILE A 322 -1.98 -25.31 6.24
C ILE A 322 -1.29 -25.40 4.86
N MET A 323 -0.65 -24.34 4.42
CA MET A 323 -0.05 -24.28 3.09
C MET A 323 1.23 -25.13 2.94
N GLN A 324 1.94 -25.43 4.02
CA GLN A 324 3.16 -26.24 4.04
C GLN A 324 2.90 -27.72 4.25
N ASN A 325 1.82 -28.11 4.90
CA ASN A 325 1.45 -29.52 5.12
C ASN A 325 0.88 -30.14 3.86
N LYS A 326 1.67 -31.03 3.23
CA LYS A 326 1.23 -31.85 2.08
C LYS A 326 0.57 -33.14 2.56
#